data_0fbea43608dd1eb80316f6d07aaff7d5
#
_entry.id   0fbea43608dd1eb80316f6d07aaff7d5
#
_cell.length_a   1.000
_cell.length_b   1.000
_cell.length_c   1.000
_cell.angle_alpha   90.00
_cell.angle_beta   90.00
_cell.angle_gamma   90.00
#
_symmetry.space_group_name_H-M   'P 1'
#
loop_
_entity.id
_entity.type
_entity.pdbx_description
1 polymer ?
#
loop_
_entity_poly.entity_id
_entity_poly.type
_entity_poly.pdbx_seq_one_letter_code
_entity_poly.pdbx_strand_id
1 'polypeptide(L)'
;NRHRRFGGADPARGGVGMVTNVTNLSRSGLYDWMAQRVSAVVLAAYFLFLLGYMVASPDLGYAQWHALFSQNWMRIFSLMALVALCAHAWVGMWTISTDYLTSMALGRWATAVRFLFQAVCGMAMFVVFVWGVQILWGV
;
A
#
# COMPACT_ATOMS: atom_id res chain seq x y z
N ASN A 1 20.77 -50.42 34.89
CA ASN A 1 19.90 -50.29 33.73
C ASN A 1 19.32 -48.88 33.67
N ARG A 2 20.06 -47.99 32.97
CA ARG A 2 19.57 -46.64 32.68
C ARG A 2 18.91 -46.69 31.30
N HIS A 3 17.59 -46.76 31.30
CA HIS A 3 16.82 -46.51 30.08
C HIS A 3 16.97 -45.03 29.71
N ARG A 4 17.77 -44.75 28.72
CA ARG A 4 17.74 -43.45 28.04
C ARG A 4 16.38 -43.35 27.30
N ARG A 5 15.46 -42.57 27.83
CA ARG A 5 14.31 -42.14 27.08
C ARG A 5 14.81 -41.16 26.01
N PHE A 6 14.94 -41.66 24.82
CA PHE A 6 14.99 -40.77 23.65
C PHE A 6 13.66 -40.05 23.60
N GLY A 7 13.66 -38.77 23.91
CA GLY A 7 12.53 -37.93 23.67
C GLY A 7 12.28 -37.86 22.15
N GLY A 8 11.31 -38.63 21.70
CA GLY A 8 10.87 -38.55 20.33
C GLY A 8 10.37 -37.12 20.07
N ALA A 9 11.04 -36.44 19.17
CA ALA A 9 10.55 -35.18 18.65
C ALA A 9 9.15 -35.45 18.07
N ASP A 10 8.15 -34.78 18.62
CA ASP A 10 6.78 -34.90 18.19
C ASP A 10 6.67 -34.30 16.77
N PRO A 11 6.49 -35.12 15.72
CA PRO A 11 6.46 -34.63 14.35
C PRO A 11 5.22 -33.77 14.07
N ALA A 12 4.26 -33.73 14.99
CA ALA A 12 3.05 -32.96 14.82
C ALA A 12 3.24 -31.45 15.10
N ARG A 13 4.31 -31.07 15.81
CA ARG A 13 4.55 -29.65 16.16
C ARG A 13 5.19 -28.82 15.06
N GLY A 14 5.86 -29.47 14.10
CA GLY A 14 6.56 -28.73 13.02
C GLY A 14 5.68 -28.37 11.83
N GLY A 15 4.59 -29.10 11.60
CA GLY A 15 3.77 -28.92 10.39
C GLY A 15 2.70 -27.82 10.48
N VAL A 16 2.19 -27.57 11.68
CA VAL A 16 1.06 -26.64 11.86
C VAL A 16 1.50 -25.19 11.65
N GLY A 17 2.72 -24.84 12.03
CA GLY A 17 3.25 -23.49 11.84
C GLY A 17 3.47 -23.12 10.39
N MET A 18 3.96 -24.05 9.55
CA MET A 18 4.19 -23.82 8.12
C MET A 18 2.89 -23.68 7.33
N VAL A 19 1.88 -24.52 7.64
CA VAL A 19 0.58 -24.46 6.97
C VAL A 19 -0.13 -23.14 7.25
N THR A 20 -0.06 -22.65 8.48
CA THR A 20 -0.66 -21.37 8.87
C THR A 20 0.01 -20.20 8.13
N ASN A 21 1.34 -20.23 7.97
CA ASN A 21 2.07 -19.17 7.26
C ASN A 21 1.77 -19.16 5.76
N VAL A 22 1.56 -20.32 5.13
CA VAL A 22 1.25 -20.43 3.71
C VAL A 22 -0.15 -19.90 3.41
N THR A 23 -1.11 -20.11 4.30
CA THR A 23 -2.51 -19.70 4.11
C THR A 23 -2.79 -18.28 4.55
N ASN A 24 -1.91 -17.66 5.35
CA ASN A 24 -2.12 -16.31 5.85
C ASN A 24 -1.50 -15.27 4.90
N LEU A 25 -2.19 -15.00 3.79
CA LEU A 25 -1.74 -14.08 2.75
C LEU A 25 -1.61 -12.63 3.25
N SER A 26 -2.38 -12.22 4.27
CA SER A 26 -2.35 -10.86 4.81
C SER A 26 -1.04 -10.52 5.54
N ARG A 27 -0.26 -11.53 5.91
CA ARG A 27 1.02 -11.38 6.61
C ARG A 27 2.21 -11.91 5.82
N SER A 28 2.00 -12.34 4.57
CA SER A 28 3.08 -12.84 3.74
C SER A 28 3.74 -11.70 2.96
N GLY A 29 5.06 -11.80 2.76
CA GLY A 29 5.79 -10.89 1.89
C GLY A 29 5.30 -10.91 0.45
N LEU A 30 4.70 -12.02 0.01
CA LEU A 30 4.09 -12.12 -1.30
C LEU A 30 2.89 -11.17 -1.46
N TYR A 31 2.03 -11.06 -0.46
CA TYR A 31 0.91 -10.13 -0.48
C TYR A 31 1.39 -8.69 -0.63
N ASP A 32 2.35 -8.28 0.18
CA ASP A 32 2.92 -6.93 0.12
C ASP A 32 3.59 -6.66 -1.23
N TRP A 33 4.33 -7.64 -1.74
CA TRP A 33 4.98 -7.56 -3.04
C TRP A 33 3.96 -7.38 -4.17
N MET A 34 2.89 -8.19 -4.17
CA MET A 34 1.83 -8.09 -5.17
C MET A 34 1.07 -6.77 -5.08
N ALA A 35 0.71 -6.33 -3.87
CA ALA A 35 0.02 -5.06 -3.65
C ALA A 35 0.85 -3.88 -4.18
N GLN A 36 2.15 -3.89 -3.92
CA GLN A 36 3.07 -2.87 -4.39
C GLN A 36 3.18 -2.86 -5.92
N ARG A 37 3.26 -4.03 -6.54
CA ARG A 37 3.36 -4.16 -7.99
C ARG A 37 2.06 -3.75 -8.68
N VAL A 38 0.92 -4.24 -8.23
CA VAL A 38 -0.38 -3.93 -8.81
C VAL A 38 -0.69 -2.43 -8.68
N SER A 39 -0.47 -1.86 -7.50
CA SER A 39 -0.69 -0.43 -7.28
C SER A 39 0.23 0.43 -8.16
N ALA A 40 1.49 0.03 -8.32
CA ALA A 40 2.43 0.73 -9.18
C ALA A 40 1.99 0.70 -10.65
N VAL A 41 1.50 -0.42 -11.14
CA VAL A 41 0.99 -0.54 -12.52
C VAL A 41 -0.23 0.35 -12.74
N VAL A 42 -1.17 0.35 -11.81
CA VAL A 42 -2.36 1.21 -11.90
C VAL A 42 -1.98 2.69 -11.89
N LEU A 43 -1.09 3.09 -11.01
CA LEU A 43 -0.59 4.47 -10.94
C LEU A 43 0.16 4.88 -12.20
N ALA A 44 1.02 4.00 -12.73
CA ALA A 44 1.75 4.25 -13.96
C ALA A 44 0.81 4.42 -15.16
N ALA A 45 -0.19 3.55 -15.28
CA ALA A 45 -1.18 3.62 -16.35
C ALA A 45 -1.98 4.92 -16.27
N TYR A 46 -2.41 5.31 -15.09
CA TYR A 46 -3.15 6.56 -14.88
C TYR A 46 -2.29 7.78 -15.22
N PHE A 47 -1.07 7.81 -14.73
CA PHE A 47 -0.14 8.91 -14.98
C PHE A 47 0.19 9.04 -16.45
N LEU A 48 0.49 7.93 -17.13
CA LEU A 48 0.77 7.92 -18.57
C LEU A 48 -0.45 8.36 -19.39
N PHE A 49 -1.64 7.94 -18.99
CA PHE A 49 -2.87 8.38 -19.65
C PHE A 49 -3.06 9.90 -19.54
N LEU A 50 -2.90 10.46 -18.34
CA LEU A 50 -3.02 11.91 -18.14
C LEU A 50 -1.95 12.68 -18.92
N LEU A 51 -0.72 12.20 -18.87
CA LEU A 51 0.39 12.84 -19.57
C LEU A 51 0.17 12.80 -21.08
N GLY A 52 -0.24 11.65 -21.62
CA GLY A 52 -0.57 11.51 -23.05
C GLY A 52 -1.73 12.40 -23.47
N TYR A 53 -2.74 12.50 -22.64
CA TYR A 53 -3.89 13.40 -22.90
C TYR A 53 -3.45 14.86 -22.95
N MET A 54 -2.62 15.29 -22.00
CA MET A 54 -2.11 16.66 -21.97
C MET A 54 -1.23 16.98 -23.17
N VAL A 55 -0.37 16.04 -23.58
CA VAL A 55 0.51 16.21 -24.75
C VAL A 55 -0.29 16.23 -26.05
N ALA A 56 -1.33 15.40 -26.16
CA ALA A 56 -2.19 15.35 -27.35
C ALA A 56 -3.16 16.54 -27.46
N SER A 57 -3.33 17.31 -26.39
CA SER A 57 -4.27 18.44 -26.32
C SER A 57 -3.51 19.72 -25.93
N PRO A 58 -2.76 20.34 -26.88
CA PRO A 58 -1.92 21.51 -26.55
C PRO A 58 -2.71 22.73 -26.09
N ASP A 59 -3.97 22.85 -26.52
CA ASP A 59 -4.86 23.95 -26.13
C ASP A 59 -5.82 23.56 -25.00
N LEU A 60 -5.36 22.72 -24.07
CA LEU A 60 -6.17 22.22 -22.98
C LEU A 60 -6.55 23.33 -22.02
N GLY A 61 -7.84 23.71 -22.05
CA GLY A 61 -8.44 24.67 -21.12
C GLY A 61 -9.18 23.97 -19.99
N TYR A 62 -9.61 24.78 -19.02
CA TYR A 62 -10.41 24.27 -17.88
C TYR A 62 -11.65 23.50 -18.30
N ALA A 63 -12.37 24.00 -19.31
CA ALA A 63 -13.60 23.37 -19.78
C ALA A 63 -13.36 21.95 -20.30
N GLN A 64 -12.30 21.74 -21.06
CA GLN A 64 -11.94 20.42 -21.58
C GLN A 64 -11.50 19.48 -20.47
N TRP A 65 -10.72 19.98 -19.52
CA TRP A 65 -10.26 19.21 -18.36
C TRP A 65 -11.43 18.80 -17.48
N HIS A 66 -12.34 19.73 -17.21
CA HIS A 66 -13.56 19.47 -16.45
C HIS A 66 -14.47 18.46 -17.15
N ALA A 67 -14.60 18.56 -18.48
CA ALA A 67 -15.39 17.61 -19.27
C ALA A 67 -14.83 16.19 -19.18
N LEU A 68 -13.49 16.03 -19.22
CA LEU A 68 -12.84 14.73 -19.07
C LEU A 68 -13.18 14.11 -17.72
N PHE A 69 -13.02 14.85 -16.63
CA PHE A 69 -13.25 14.34 -15.27
C PHE A 69 -14.74 14.24 -14.92
N SER A 70 -15.63 14.81 -15.73
CA SER A 70 -17.08 14.64 -15.58
C SER A 70 -17.58 13.30 -16.11
N GLN A 71 -16.79 12.61 -16.91
CA GLN A 71 -17.14 11.30 -17.44
C GLN A 71 -17.11 10.24 -16.33
N ASN A 72 -18.12 9.38 -16.30
CA ASN A 72 -18.20 8.37 -15.24
C ASN A 72 -17.03 7.39 -15.25
N TRP A 73 -16.58 6.96 -16.45
CA TRP A 73 -15.44 6.06 -16.57
C TRP A 73 -14.15 6.71 -16.04
N MET A 74 -13.98 8.01 -16.26
CA MET A 74 -12.81 8.73 -15.77
C MET A 74 -12.84 8.89 -14.25
N ARG A 75 -14.00 9.11 -13.67
CA ARG A 75 -14.19 9.14 -12.22
C ARG A 75 -13.80 7.82 -11.57
N ILE A 76 -14.25 6.70 -12.17
CA ILE A 76 -13.91 5.35 -11.69
C ILE A 76 -12.41 5.12 -11.81
N PHE A 77 -11.82 5.45 -12.95
CA PHE A 77 -10.38 5.30 -13.18
C PHE A 77 -9.56 6.15 -12.19
N SER A 78 -9.97 7.38 -11.95
CA SER A 78 -9.32 8.26 -10.98
C SER A 78 -9.46 7.75 -9.54
N LEU A 79 -10.61 7.19 -9.19
CA LEU A 79 -10.81 6.58 -7.88
C LEU A 79 -9.92 5.34 -7.70
N MET A 80 -9.81 4.50 -8.72
CA MET A 80 -8.89 3.36 -8.70
C MET A 80 -7.44 3.81 -8.50
N ALA A 81 -7.02 4.86 -9.19
CA ALA A 81 -5.69 5.44 -9.03
C ALA A 81 -5.49 5.99 -7.61
N LEU A 82 -6.50 6.62 -7.04
CA LEU A 82 -6.43 7.17 -5.69
C LEU A 82 -6.30 6.06 -4.64
N VAL A 83 -7.07 4.98 -4.78
CA VAL A 83 -6.96 3.79 -3.92
C VAL A 83 -5.60 3.14 -4.08
N ALA A 84 -5.11 3.01 -5.32
CA ALA A 84 -3.79 2.47 -5.61
C ALA A 84 -2.67 3.32 -4.99
N LEU A 85 -2.80 4.64 -5.02
CA LEU A 85 -1.87 5.56 -4.40
C LEU A 85 -1.82 5.35 -2.88
N CYS A 86 -2.98 5.24 -2.24
CA CYS A 86 -3.08 4.99 -0.81
C CYS A 86 -2.45 3.64 -0.44
N ALA A 87 -2.75 2.58 -1.19
CA ALA A 87 -2.19 1.26 -0.95
C ALA A 87 -0.66 1.25 -1.16
N HIS A 88 -0.18 1.88 -2.22
CA HIS A 88 1.24 1.98 -2.53
C HIS A 88 1.99 2.74 -1.43
N ALA A 89 1.46 3.88 -1.01
CA ALA A 89 2.04 4.68 0.05
C ALA A 89 2.02 3.95 1.40
N TRP A 90 0.95 3.21 1.69
CA TRP A 90 0.83 2.43 2.93
C TRP A 90 1.90 1.35 3.03
N VAL A 91 2.06 0.55 1.96
CA VAL A 91 3.09 -0.50 1.92
C VAL A 91 4.49 0.12 1.96
N GLY A 92 4.71 1.22 1.24
CA GLY A 92 5.96 1.95 1.27
C GLY A 92 6.30 2.50 2.65
N MET A 93 5.31 3.04 3.36
CA MET A 93 5.46 3.52 4.73
C MET A 93 5.86 2.38 5.68
N TRP A 94 5.22 1.21 5.56
CA TRP A 94 5.57 0.04 6.36
C TRP A 94 7.01 -0.40 6.11
N THR A 95 7.43 -0.44 4.84
CA THR A 95 8.79 -0.78 4.46
C THR A 95 9.80 0.19 5.06
N ILE A 96 9.55 1.48 4.94
CA ILE A 96 10.41 2.51 5.53
C ILE A 96 10.46 2.38 7.06
N SER A 97 9.32 2.17 7.70
CA SER A 97 9.24 2.03 9.15
C SER A 97 10.02 0.84 9.67
N THR A 98 9.95 -0.30 8.97
CA THR A 98 10.62 -1.52 9.41
C THR A 98 12.10 -1.54 9.07
N ASP A 99 12.52 -0.95 7.95
CA ASP A 99 13.90 -1.01 7.49
C ASP A 99 14.76 0.13 8.04
N TYR A 100 14.21 1.33 8.15
CA TYR A 100 14.97 2.52 8.53
C TYR A 100 14.74 2.98 9.97
N LEU A 101 13.52 2.87 10.47
CA LEU A 101 13.17 3.27 11.84
C LEU A 101 13.31 2.08 12.80
N THR A 102 14.50 1.53 12.89
CA THR A 102 14.80 0.37 13.72
C THR A 102 15.25 0.79 15.12
N SER A 103 15.18 -0.16 16.07
CA SER A 103 15.69 0.04 17.42
C SER A 103 17.20 0.27 17.45
N MET A 104 17.93 -0.25 16.45
CA MET A 104 19.37 -0.03 16.31
C MET A 104 19.70 1.42 15.95
N ALA A 105 18.85 2.07 15.14
CA ALA A 105 19.05 3.46 14.72
C ALA A 105 18.60 4.47 15.76
N LEU A 106 17.46 4.21 16.44
CA LEU A 106 16.77 5.18 17.31
C LEU A 106 16.75 4.77 18.79
N GLY A 107 17.24 3.57 19.13
CA GLY A 107 17.25 3.07 20.50
C GLY A 107 15.84 2.93 21.07
N ARG A 108 15.64 3.38 22.31
CA ARG A 108 14.35 3.29 23.00
C ARG A 108 13.24 4.16 22.39
N TRP A 109 13.60 5.15 21.57
CA TRP A 109 12.65 6.04 20.92
C TRP A 109 12.06 5.47 19.63
N ALA A 110 12.56 4.32 19.16
CA ALA A 110 12.15 3.72 17.89
C ALA A 110 10.64 3.48 17.80
N THR A 111 10.03 2.94 18.85
CA THR A 111 8.59 2.65 18.87
C THR A 111 7.77 3.93 18.80
N ALA A 112 8.13 4.97 19.57
CA ALA A 112 7.43 6.24 19.55
C ALA A 112 7.55 6.94 18.18
N VAL A 113 8.73 6.94 17.59
CA VAL A 113 8.99 7.55 16.27
C VAL A 113 8.24 6.81 15.17
N ARG A 114 8.23 5.47 15.18
CA ARG A 114 7.46 4.67 14.22
C ARG A 114 5.97 4.97 14.33
N PHE A 115 5.45 4.97 15.54
CA PHE A 115 4.03 5.25 15.77
C PHE A 115 3.66 6.65 15.28
N LEU A 116 4.45 7.66 15.60
CA LEU A 116 4.23 9.02 15.14
C LEU A 116 4.30 9.12 13.62
N PHE A 117 5.30 8.50 12.99
CA PHE A 117 5.45 8.48 11.54
C PHE A 117 4.24 7.84 10.86
N GLN A 118 3.80 6.68 11.36
CA GLN A 118 2.63 5.99 10.82
C GLN A 118 1.35 6.79 11.01
N ALA A 119 1.18 7.43 12.15
CA ALA A 119 0.00 8.26 12.42
C ALA A 119 -0.06 9.47 11.49
N VAL A 120 1.06 10.17 11.29
CA VAL A 120 1.13 11.33 10.38
C VAL A 120 0.88 10.91 8.93
N CYS A 121 1.51 9.85 8.47
CA CYS A 121 1.31 9.35 7.11
C CYS A 121 -0.11 8.86 6.89
N GLY A 122 -0.68 8.12 7.84
CA GLY A 122 -2.06 7.65 7.78
C GLY A 122 -3.06 8.79 7.73
N MET A 123 -2.85 9.82 8.54
CA MET A 123 -3.69 11.02 8.54
C MET A 123 -3.58 11.76 7.22
N ALA A 124 -2.38 11.95 6.69
CA ALA A 124 -2.16 12.59 5.40
C ALA A 124 -2.83 11.83 4.26
N MET A 125 -2.73 10.51 4.25
CA MET A 125 -3.39 9.65 3.26
C MET A 125 -4.91 9.76 3.34
N PHE A 126 -5.46 9.77 4.54
CA PHE A 126 -6.91 9.92 4.75
C PHE A 126 -7.40 11.27 4.22
N VAL A 127 -6.71 12.36 4.53
CA VAL A 127 -7.05 13.70 4.04
C VAL A 127 -7.00 13.75 2.51
N VAL A 128 -5.94 13.22 1.92
CA VAL A 128 -5.78 13.19 0.46
C VAL A 128 -6.88 12.36 -0.19
N PHE A 129 -7.23 11.22 0.40
CA PHE A 129 -8.29 10.35 -0.11
C PHE A 129 -9.64 11.05 -0.09
N VAL A 130 -10.03 11.63 1.05
CA VAL A 130 -11.31 12.33 1.19
C VAL A 130 -11.38 13.53 0.25
N TRP A 131 -10.31 14.29 0.17
CA TRP A 131 -10.25 15.45 -0.72
C TRP A 131 -10.33 15.03 -2.19
N GLY A 132 -9.63 13.98 -2.58
CA GLY A 132 -9.71 13.43 -3.93
C GLY A 132 -11.12 12.98 -4.31
N VAL A 133 -11.82 12.30 -3.40
CA VAL A 133 -13.22 11.89 -3.61
C VAL A 133 -14.12 13.11 -3.77
N GLN A 134 -13.94 14.13 -2.96
CA GLN A 134 -14.71 15.38 -3.08
C GLN A 134 -14.50 16.07 -4.43
N ILE A 135 -13.27 16.14 -4.89
CA ILE A 135 -12.94 16.75 -6.18
C ILE A 135 -13.60 15.97 -7.33
N LEU A 136 -13.53 14.63 -7.30
CA LEU A 136 -14.05 13.77 -8.36
C LEU A 136 -15.58 13.87 -8.49
N TRP A 137 -16.28 14.02 -7.38
CA TRP A 137 -17.74 14.09 -7.39
C TRP A 137 -18.29 15.52 -7.29
N GLY A 138 -17.44 16.52 -7.38
CA GLY A 138 -17.83 17.92 -7.48
C GLY A 138 -18.47 18.49 -6.22
N VAL A 139 -18.10 17.96 -5.07
CA VAL A 139 -18.66 18.38 -3.78
C VAL A 139 -17.79 19.43 -3.11
#